data_fa76db202caa13a7c452fab242bc6749
#
_entry.id   fa76db202caa13a7c452fab242bc6749
#
_cell.length_a   1.000
_cell.length_b   1.000
_cell.length_c   1.000
_cell.angle_alpha   90.00
_cell.angle_beta   90.00
_cell.angle_gamma   90.00
#
_symmetry.space_group_name_H-M   'P 1'
#
loop_
_entity.id
_entity.type
_entity.pdbx_description
1 polymer ?
#
loop_
_entity_poly.entity_id
_entity_poly.type
_entity_poly.pdbx_seq_one_letter_code
_entity_poly.pdbx_strand_id
1 'polypeptide(L)'
;MELVTNKKLYLVSGRTNLPLAEAIAGELGVALGDPNLAEFANGEIHCRFSESIRGCDVFIVQTHSGRSGASINDSLMEQLIMVDAARRASAKRITVVCPHYGYGRQDRKATGREPITAKLVANLFKEAGASRLVGIDLHSGQIQGFFDGPVDHLTAMPVLIEGLSSLKGDLTIVSPDAGRVKVAERYAITLGAELAIVHKRRSHSAFNTVEALEVVGDVSGRLCVLVDDMIDTAGTVCAAANQLADRGAAEVVAATTHGVFSGPALERLADSALQKVIVTDTLPLPAGADPDLFKVVSVAPLIAEAIRAVFEDASVSEIFGGNNLV
;
A
#
# COMPACT_ATOMS: atom_id res chain seq x y z
N MET A 1 36.75 -4.98 -29.27
CA MET A 1 36.88 -4.72 -27.83
C MET A 1 35.45 -4.70 -27.28
N GLU A 2 34.98 -5.84 -26.76
CA GLU A 2 33.66 -5.88 -26.10
C GLU A 2 33.84 -5.28 -24.72
N LEU A 3 33.23 -4.10 -24.48
CA LEU A 3 33.08 -3.53 -23.15
C LEU A 3 31.89 -4.23 -22.49
N VAL A 4 32.16 -5.27 -21.71
CA VAL A 4 31.13 -5.89 -20.88
C VAL A 4 30.78 -4.91 -19.77
N THR A 5 29.67 -4.19 -19.90
CA THR A 5 29.11 -3.37 -18.81
C THR A 5 28.23 -4.26 -17.95
N ASN A 6 28.73 -4.66 -16.79
CA ASN A 6 27.89 -5.34 -15.79
C ASN A 6 26.82 -4.37 -15.31
N LYS A 7 25.55 -4.80 -15.33
CA LYS A 7 24.46 -4.09 -14.65
C LYS A 7 24.79 -3.97 -13.17
N LYS A 8 24.53 -2.82 -12.57
CA LYS A 8 24.70 -2.59 -11.12
C LYS A 8 23.38 -2.14 -10.54
N LEU A 9 22.86 -2.92 -9.61
CA LEU A 9 21.71 -2.53 -8.79
C LEU A 9 22.18 -1.64 -7.66
N TYR A 10 21.46 -0.55 -7.42
CA TYR A 10 21.64 0.31 -6.24
C TYR A 10 20.29 0.54 -5.58
N LEU A 11 20.12 -0.05 -4.39
CA LEU A 11 18.90 0.10 -3.60
C LEU A 11 19.13 1.17 -2.54
N VAL A 12 18.20 2.11 -2.42
CA VAL A 12 18.27 3.21 -1.45
C VAL A 12 16.88 3.53 -0.93
N SER A 13 16.79 4.05 0.28
CA SER A 13 15.52 4.41 0.92
C SER A 13 15.51 5.84 1.42
N GLY A 14 14.33 6.45 1.40
CA GLY A 14 14.02 7.57 2.25
C GLY A 14 13.78 7.13 3.70
N ARG A 15 13.46 8.09 4.57
CA ARG A 15 13.48 7.94 6.05
C ARG A 15 12.20 7.38 6.67
N THR A 16 11.07 7.30 5.94
CA THR A 16 9.76 7.03 6.55
C THR A 16 9.49 5.57 6.89
N ASN A 17 10.17 4.61 6.24
CA ASN A 17 10.00 3.17 6.49
C ASN A 17 11.30 2.40 6.26
N LEU A 18 12.34 2.75 6.99
CA LEU A 18 13.65 2.09 6.92
C LEU A 18 13.59 0.57 7.20
N PRO A 19 12.81 0.08 8.20
CA PRO A 19 12.74 -1.35 8.46
C PRO A 19 12.27 -2.17 7.23
N LEU A 20 11.29 -1.68 6.47
CA LEU A 20 10.86 -2.34 5.23
C LEU A 20 11.97 -2.31 4.18
N ALA A 21 12.67 -1.19 4.01
CA ALA A 21 13.75 -1.09 3.04
C ALA A 21 14.94 -2.01 3.39
N GLU A 22 15.27 -2.14 4.67
CA GLU A 22 16.29 -3.09 5.15
C GLU A 22 15.87 -4.54 4.92
N ALA A 23 14.59 -4.87 5.15
CA ALA A 23 14.05 -6.19 4.84
C ALA A 23 14.13 -6.50 3.34
N ILE A 24 13.77 -5.54 2.46
CA ILE A 24 13.90 -5.68 1.00
C ILE A 24 15.37 -5.89 0.61
N ALA A 25 16.31 -5.14 1.19
CA ALA A 25 17.74 -5.31 0.94
C ALA A 25 18.22 -6.72 1.35
N GLY A 26 17.75 -7.23 2.49
CA GLY A 26 18.00 -8.59 2.95
C GLY A 26 17.51 -9.65 1.98
N GLU A 27 16.27 -9.54 1.47
CA GLU A 27 15.69 -10.46 0.48
C GLU A 27 16.44 -10.44 -0.86
N LEU A 28 16.96 -9.28 -1.26
CA LEU A 28 17.78 -9.13 -2.46
C LEU A 28 19.22 -9.60 -2.27
N GLY A 29 19.70 -9.73 -1.04
CA GLY A 29 21.10 -10.02 -0.73
C GLY A 29 22.05 -8.86 -1.06
N VAL A 30 21.56 -7.60 -0.97
CA VAL A 30 22.35 -6.39 -1.25
C VAL A 30 22.41 -5.48 -0.01
N ALA A 31 23.40 -4.60 0.03
CA ALA A 31 23.44 -3.54 1.02
C ALA A 31 22.47 -2.40 0.63
N LEU A 32 21.82 -1.81 1.64
CA LEU A 32 21.08 -0.58 1.45
C LEU A 32 22.08 0.58 1.32
N GLY A 33 21.97 1.36 0.23
CA GLY A 33 22.81 2.52 -0.02
C GLY A 33 22.48 3.68 0.92
N ASP A 34 23.45 4.54 1.17
CA ASP A 34 23.29 5.74 2.01
C ASP A 34 23.05 6.99 1.15
N PRO A 35 21.83 7.56 1.19
CA PRO A 35 21.52 8.82 0.51
C PRO A 35 21.98 10.05 1.29
N ASN A 36 22.57 9.89 2.47
CA ASN A 36 22.99 10.97 3.37
C ASN A 36 21.93 12.09 3.46
N LEU A 37 20.72 11.70 3.85
CA LEU A 37 19.59 12.61 3.98
C LEU A 37 19.73 13.47 5.25
N ALA A 38 19.59 14.76 5.09
CA ALA A 38 19.63 15.74 6.17
C ALA A 38 18.57 16.83 5.95
N GLU A 39 18.31 17.60 7.00
CA GLU A 39 17.45 18.78 6.91
C GLU A 39 18.23 20.01 7.35
N PHE A 40 18.05 21.10 6.61
CA PHE A 40 18.48 22.41 7.04
C PHE A 40 17.58 22.93 8.16
N ALA A 41 18.05 23.92 8.91
CA ALA A 41 17.30 24.51 10.03
C ALA A 41 15.92 25.07 9.64
N ASN A 42 15.72 25.40 8.37
CA ASN A 42 14.45 25.87 7.82
C ASN A 42 13.52 24.73 7.31
N GLY A 43 13.94 23.45 7.47
CA GLY A 43 13.16 22.28 7.04
C GLY A 43 13.38 21.86 5.59
N GLU A 44 14.27 22.50 4.84
CA GLU A 44 14.63 22.03 3.49
C GLU A 44 15.43 20.73 3.56
N ILE A 45 15.04 19.74 2.71
CA ILE A 45 15.66 18.42 2.66
C ILE A 45 16.89 18.47 1.75
N HIS A 46 17.99 17.92 2.25
CA HIS A 46 19.24 17.72 1.52
C HIS A 46 19.46 16.22 1.27
N CYS A 47 19.92 15.89 0.06
CA CYS A 47 20.30 14.53 -0.34
C CYS A 47 21.66 14.54 -1.04
N ARG A 48 22.55 13.63 -0.63
CA ARG A 48 23.83 13.38 -1.30
C ARG A 48 24.21 11.92 -1.19
N PHE A 49 24.19 11.20 -2.30
CA PHE A 49 24.66 9.81 -2.31
C PHE A 49 26.11 9.70 -1.85
N SER A 50 26.38 8.83 -0.89
CA SER A 50 27.71 8.62 -0.32
C SER A 50 28.64 7.91 -1.30
N GLU A 51 28.10 7.16 -2.27
CA GLU A 51 28.82 6.40 -3.27
C GLU A 51 28.51 6.88 -4.68
N SER A 52 29.37 6.48 -5.64
CA SER A 52 29.12 6.76 -7.07
C SER A 52 28.05 5.80 -7.62
N ILE A 53 26.91 6.35 -7.97
CA ILE A 53 25.78 5.61 -8.58
C ILE A 53 25.73 5.75 -10.10
N ARG A 54 26.82 6.26 -10.72
CA ARG A 54 26.91 6.43 -12.18
C ARG A 54 26.73 5.11 -12.90
N GLY A 55 25.76 5.08 -13.81
CA GLY A 55 25.44 3.91 -14.62
C GLY A 55 24.72 2.79 -13.87
N CYS A 56 24.35 2.98 -12.59
CA CYS A 56 23.55 2.03 -11.86
C CYS A 56 22.07 2.10 -12.24
N ASP A 57 21.37 0.98 -12.09
CA ASP A 57 19.92 0.93 -11.98
C ASP A 57 19.56 1.20 -10.52
N VAL A 58 19.00 2.37 -10.27
CA VAL A 58 18.71 2.87 -8.93
C VAL A 58 17.24 2.65 -8.57
N PHE A 59 17.01 1.97 -7.44
CA PHE A 59 15.68 1.77 -6.88
C PHE A 59 15.55 2.60 -5.61
N ILE A 60 14.60 3.54 -5.60
CA ILE A 60 14.38 4.48 -4.51
C ILE A 60 13.09 4.09 -3.79
N VAL A 61 13.22 3.44 -2.63
CA VAL A 61 12.08 3.01 -1.80
C VAL A 61 11.68 4.13 -0.87
N GLN A 62 10.42 4.54 -0.92
CA GLN A 62 9.85 5.50 0.02
C GLN A 62 8.36 5.27 0.22
N THR A 63 7.95 5.05 1.44
CA THR A 63 6.56 5.04 1.85
C THR A 63 6.07 6.48 2.05
N HIS A 64 5.02 6.89 1.37
CA HIS A 64 4.43 8.21 1.59
C HIS A 64 3.56 8.18 2.85
N SER A 65 4.11 8.60 3.95
CA SER A 65 3.51 8.49 5.27
C SER A 65 3.77 9.74 6.12
N GLY A 66 2.85 10.03 7.00
CA GLY A 66 3.00 11.02 8.07
C GLY A 66 3.61 10.44 9.35
N ARG A 67 4.47 9.42 9.23
CA ARG A 67 5.11 8.75 10.37
C ARG A 67 6.60 9.05 10.44
N SER A 68 7.25 8.59 11.50
CA SER A 68 8.69 8.81 11.71
C SER A 68 9.09 10.29 11.77
N GLY A 69 8.17 11.15 12.21
CA GLY A 69 8.42 12.59 12.35
C GLY A 69 8.25 13.43 11.09
N ALA A 70 7.99 12.78 9.93
CA ALA A 70 7.71 13.47 8.67
C ALA A 70 6.20 13.59 8.42
N SER A 71 5.78 14.54 7.59
CA SER A 71 4.45 14.53 6.97
C SER A 71 4.45 13.71 5.69
N ILE A 72 3.26 13.39 5.16
CA ILE A 72 3.15 12.76 3.84
C ILE A 72 3.78 13.63 2.74
N ASN A 73 3.73 14.95 2.88
CA ASN A 73 4.32 15.89 1.93
C ASN A 73 5.84 15.87 2.00
N ASP A 74 6.42 15.77 3.21
CA ASP A 74 7.87 15.68 3.40
C ASP A 74 8.41 14.39 2.80
N SER A 75 7.73 13.25 3.02
CA SER A 75 8.14 11.97 2.45
C SER A 75 8.08 11.96 0.92
N LEU A 76 7.08 12.60 0.33
CA LEU A 76 6.96 12.76 -1.11
C LEU A 76 8.06 13.67 -1.67
N MET A 77 8.29 14.84 -1.04
CA MET A 77 9.33 15.77 -1.45
C MET A 77 10.72 15.14 -1.32
N GLU A 78 10.97 14.38 -0.25
CA GLU A 78 12.22 13.64 -0.05
C GLU A 78 12.49 12.68 -1.19
N GLN A 79 11.49 11.88 -1.59
CA GLN A 79 11.66 10.95 -2.71
C GLN A 79 11.91 11.69 -4.04
N LEU A 80 11.24 12.81 -4.29
CA LEU A 80 11.48 13.64 -5.48
C LEU A 80 12.91 14.19 -5.53
N ILE A 81 13.42 14.67 -4.40
CA ILE A 81 14.80 15.16 -4.26
C ILE A 81 15.80 14.03 -4.50
N MET A 82 15.55 12.84 -3.97
CA MET A 82 16.39 11.65 -4.21
C MET A 82 16.41 11.27 -5.70
N VAL A 83 15.28 11.34 -6.39
CA VAL A 83 15.17 11.08 -7.84
C VAL A 83 15.99 12.09 -8.63
N ASP A 84 15.86 13.39 -8.35
CA ASP A 84 16.65 14.44 -9.04
C ASP A 84 18.15 14.29 -8.75
N ALA A 85 18.53 13.98 -7.51
CA ALA A 85 19.92 13.72 -7.15
C ALA A 85 20.48 12.52 -7.91
N ALA A 86 19.72 11.41 -8.02
CA ALA A 86 20.14 10.23 -8.80
C ALA A 86 20.29 10.53 -10.29
N ARG A 87 19.37 11.28 -10.87
CA ARG A 87 19.44 11.76 -12.27
C ARG A 87 20.70 12.56 -12.50
N ARG A 88 21.01 13.53 -11.63
CA ARG A 88 22.21 14.38 -11.73
C ARG A 88 23.50 13.62 -11.46
N ALA A 89 23.44 12.55 -10.66
CA ALA A 89 24.57 11.64 -10.45
C ALA A 89 24.77 10.62 -11.58
N SER A 90 24.04 10.76 -12.70
CA SER A 90 24.13 9.93 -13.90
C SER A 90 23.74 8.46 -13.66
N ALA A 91 22.72 8.20 -12.82
CA ALA A 91 22.07 6.91 -12.76
C ALA A 91 21.57 6.52 -14.16
N LYS A 92 21.62 5.22 -14.51
CA LYS A 92 21.20 4.74 -15.83
C LYS A 92 19.69 4.64 -15.93
N ARG A 93 19.05 4.06 -14.91
CA ARG A 93 17.60 3.96 -14.76
C ARG A 93 17.25 4.33 -13.32
N ILE A 94 16.11 4.97 -13.12
CA ILE A 94 15.62 5.35 -11.79
C ILE A 94 14.22 4.81 -11.66
N THR A 95 14.04 3.86 -10.75
CA THR A 95 12.75 3.29 -10.40
C THR A 95 12.31 3.81 -9.03
N VAL A 96 11.17 4.49 -8.97
CA VAL A 96 10.54 4.84 -7.70
C VAL A 96 9.70 3.67 -7.22
N VAL A 97 9.95 3.24 -5.99
CA VAL A 97 9.21 2.17 -5.32
C VAL A 97 8.42 2.79 -4.19
N CYS A 98 7.10 2.80 -4.33
CA CYS A 98 6.17 3.41 -3.40
C CYS A 98 5.31 2.30 -2.75
N PRO A 99 5.77 1.69 -1.62
CA PRO A 99 4.96 0.69 -0.92
C PRO A 99 3.57 1.22 -0.59
N HIS A 100 3.47 2.47 -0.15
CA HIS A 100 2.23 3.24 -0.12
C HIS A 100 2.38 4.50 -0.97
N TYR A 101 1.51 4.65 -1.97
CA TYR A 101 1.48 5.80 -2.88
C TYR A 101 0.57 6.90 -2.33
N GLY A 102 1.18 7.98 -1.89
CA GLY A 102 0.47 9.13 -1.35
C GLY A 102 -0.45 9.80 -2.37
N TYR A 103 -1.55 10.38 -1.87
CA TYR A 103 -2.59 11.00 -2.71
C TYR A 103 -3.34 10.04 -3.65
N GLY A 104 -3.16 8.73 -3.54
CA GLY A 104 -3.85 7.73 -4.35
C GLY A 104 -5.38 7.87 -4.34
N ARG A 105 -5.97 8.32 -3.24
CA ARG A 105 -7.42 8.57 -3.11
C ARG A 105 -7.94 9.76 -3.91
N GLN A 106 -7.03 10.63 -4.41
CA GLN A 106 -7.36 11.78 -5.26
C GLN A 106 -7.09 11.47 -6.74
N ASP A 107 -7.61 10.33 -7.20
CA ASP A 107 -7.42 9.77 -8.54
C ASP A 107 -8.46 10.26 -9.56
N ARG A 108 -9.50 10.92 -9.09
CA ARG A 108 -10.58 11.51 -9.88
C ARG A 108 -11.20 12.71 -9.18
N LYS A 109 -11.92 13.51 -9.91
CA LYS A 109 -12.76 14.56 -9.34
C LYS A 109 -14.05 13.94 -8.82
N ALA A 110 -14.32 14.05 -7.52
CA ALA A 110 -15.61 13.69 -6.94
C ALA A 110 -16.63 14.81 -7.16
N THR A 111 -16.17 16.06 -7.14
CA THR A 111 -16.96 17.26 -7.42
C THR A 111 -16.22 18.18 -8.39
N GLY A 112 -16.92 19.18 -8.93
CA GLY A 112 -16.30 20.16 -9.82
C GLY A 112 -15.18 20.96 -9.13
N ARG A 113 -14.14 21.36 -9.88
CA ARG A 113 -13.01 22.22 -9.45
C ARG A 113 -12.01 21.53 -8.52
N GLU A 114 -12.12 20.24 -8.25
CA GLU A 114 -11.13 19.46 -7.54
C GLU A 114 -9.90 19.14 -8.40
N PRO A 115 -8.72 18.97 -7.81
CA PRO A 115 -7.55 18.46 -8.51
C PRO A 115 -7.65 16.94 -8.72
N ILE A 116 -6.75 16.39 -9.54
CA ILE A 116 -6.42 14.96 -9.61
C ILE A 116 -4.98 14.84 -9.11
N THR A 117 -4.81 14.84 -7.79
CA THR A 117 -3.48 14.95 -7.16
C THR A 117 -2.64 13.69 -7.38
N ALA A 118 -3.26 12.52 -7.49
CA ALA A 118 -2.55 11.29 -7.87
C ALA A 118 -1.83 11.44 -9.23
N LYS A 119 -2.46 12.10 -10.21
CA LYS A 119 -1.83 12.42 -11.51
C LYS A 119 -0.72 13.46 -11.37
N LEU A 120 -0.92 14.49 -10.53
CA LEU A 120 0.10 15.49 -10.27
C LEU A 120 1.37 14.84 -9.71
N VAL A 121 1.24 13.98 -8.71
CA VAL A 121 2.37 13.26 -8.10
C VAL A 121 3.12 12.40 -9.13
N ALA A 122 2.39 11.66 -9.98
CA ALA A 122 2.98 10.86 -11.05
C ALA A 122 3.79 11.73 -12.04
N ASN A 123 3.25 12.90 -12.41
CA ASN A 123 3.95 13.85 -13.29
C ASN A 123 5.22 14.42 -12.62
N LEU A 124 5.17 14.73 -11.32
CA LEU A 124 6.34 15.21 -10.58
C LEU A 124 7.46 14.17 -10.56
N PHE A 125 7.17 12.88 -10.35
CA PHE A 125 8.17 11.83 -10.45
C PHE A 125 8.78 11.74 -11.84
N LYS A 126 7.96 11.82 -12.88
CA LYS A 126 8.45 11.79 -14.26
C LYS A 126 9.37 12.98 -14.55
N GLU A 127 8.98 14.17 -14.14
CA GLU A 127 9.78 15.39 -14.34
C GLU A 127 11.08 15.36 -13.54
N ALA A 128 11.07 14.85 -12.32
CA ALA A 128 12.26 14.66 -11.50
C ALA A 128 13.26 13.69 -12.16
N GLY A 129 12.78 12.74 -12.96
CA GLY A 129 13.64 11.83 -13.74
C GLY A 129 13.39 10.35 -13.53
N ALA A 130 12.30 9.98 -12.85
CA ALA A 130 11.91 8.58 -12.72
C ALA A 130 11.56 7.98 -14.10
N SER A 131 12.07 6.79 -14.36
CA SER A 131 11.78 6.03 -15.59
C SER A 131 10.71 4.96 -15.41
N ARG A 132 10.42 4.56 -14.17
CA ARG A 132 9.46 3.51 -13.79
C ARG A 132 8.90 3.79 -12.40
N LEU A 133 7.67 3.36 -12.17
CA LEU A 133 7.02 3.38 -10.86
C LEU A 133 6.61 1.95 -10.48
N VAL A 134 6.89 1.57 -9.25
CA VAL A 134 6.40 0.34 -8.61
C VAL A 134 5.54 0.73 -7.42
N GLY A 135 4.32 0.22 -7.35
CA GLY A 135 3.39 0.47 -6.24
C GLY A 135 2.65 -0.79 -5.84
N ILE A 136 2.16 -0.84 -4.61
CA ILE A 136 1.35 -1.96 -4.11
C ILE A 136 -0.07 -1.46 -3.89
N ASP A 137 -1.06 -2.23 -4.34
CA ASP A 137 -2.50 -1.98 -4.17
C ASP A 137 -2.85 -0.49 -4.28
N LEU A 138 -2.49 0.10 -5.44
CA LEU A 138 -2.87 1.48 -5.75
C LEU A 138 -4.38 1.63 -5.62
N HIS A 139 -4.84 2.70 -5.00
CA HIS A 139 -6.27 2.89 -4.65
C HIS A 139 -7.24 2.60 -5.80
N SER A 140 -6.81 2.83 -7.03
CA SER A 140 -7.54 2.45 -8.25
C SER A 140 -6.59 2.06 -9.38
N GLY A 141 -7.05 1.17 -10.25
CA GLY A 141 -6.28 0.70 -11.40
C GLY A 141 -5.92 1.79 -12.41
N GLN A 142 -6.72 2.87 -12.50
CA GLN A 142 -6.45 3.97 -13.43
C GLN A 142 -5.17 4.76 -13.10
N ILE A 143 -4.66 4.69 -11.86
CA ILE A 143 -3.41 5.34 -11.47
C ILE A 143 -2.23 4.84 -12.31
N GLN A 144 -2.27 3.59 -12.78
CA GLN A 144 -1.27 3.04 -13.70
C GLN A 144 -1.12 3.87 -14.98
N GLY A 145 -2.18 4.52 -15.45
CA GLY A 145 -2.16 5.39 -16.61
C GLY A 145 -1.72 6.84 -16.32
N PHE A 146 -1.42 7.18 -15.08
CA PHE A 146 -1.04 8.55 -14.70
C PHE A 146 0.44 8.83 -14.87
N PHE A 147 1.28 7.84 -14.72
CA PHE A 147 2.72 7.95 -14.93
C PHE A 147 3.04 7.73 -16.42
N ASP A 148 3.81 8.64 -17.02
CA ASP A 148 4.26 8.51 -18.41
C ASP A 148 5.51 7.61 -18.47
N GLY A 149 5.26 6.32 -18.40
CA GLY A 149 6.26 5.26 -18.37
C GLY A 149 5.68 3.96 -17.80
N PRO A 150 6.51 2.90 -17.66
CA PRO A 150 6.08 1.66 -17.06
C PRO A 150 5.65 1.83 -15.60
N VAL A 151 4.53 1.20 -15.23
CA VAL A 151 4.02 1.11 -13.86
C VAL A 151 3.80 -0.36 -13.53
N ASP A 152 4.51 -0.86 -12.52
CA ASP A 152 4.27 -2.19 -11.97
C ASP A 152 3.37 -2.05 -10.76
N HIS A 153 2.12 -2.45 -10.93
CA HIS A 153 1.11 -2.43 -9.88
C HIS A 153 1.04 -3.82 -9.23
N LEU A 154 1.70 -3.97 -8.10
CA LEU A 154 1.71 -5.19 -7.31
C LEU A 154 0.45 -5.30 -6.47
N THR A 155 0.09 -6.52 -6.07
CA THR A 155 -0.96 -6.75 -5.06
C THR A 155 -0.41 -7.51 -3.86
N ALA A 156 -0.78 -7.07 -2.66
CA ALA A 156 -0.46 -7.75 -1.41
C ALA A 156 -1.43 -8.91 -1.10
N MET A 157 -2.42 -9.18 -1.97
CA MET A 157 -3.40 -10.24 -1.73
C MET A 157 -2.78 -11.59 -1.35
N PRO A 158 -1.75 -12.12 -2.03
CA PRO A 158 -1.14 -13.40 -1.63
C PRO A 158 -0.54 -13.36 -0.23
N VAL A 159 0.12 -12.26 0.13
CA VAL A 159 0.74 -12.05 1.46
C VAL A 159 -0.33 -11.97 2.55
N LEU A 160 -1.44 -11.27 2.30
CA LEU A 160 -2.56 -11.18 3.23
C LEU A 160 -3.29 -12.53 3.37
N ILE A 161 -3.45 -13.30 2.28
CA ILE A 161 -4.02 -14.66 2.32
C ILE A 161 -3.15 -15.58 3.19
N GLU A 162 -1.83 -15.52 3.05
CA GLU A 162 -0.92 -16.25 3.93
C GLU A 162 -1.09 -15.82 5.39
N GLY A 163 -1.23 -14.51 5.63
CA GLY A 163 -1.55 -13.97 6.95
C GLY A 163 -2.84 -14.51 7.56
N LEU A 164 -3.84 -14.80 6.72
CA LEU A 164 -5.14 -15.38 7.12
C LEU A 164 -5.09 -16.89 7.36
N SER A 165 -4.06 -17.61 6.90
CA SER A 165 -3.97 -19.07 6.91
C SER A 165 -4.07 -19.71 8.31
N SER A 166 -3.79 -18.96 9.37
CA SER A 166 -3.90 -19.41 10.76
C SER A 166 -5.34 -19.38 11.30
N LEU A 167 -6.26 -18.69 10.62
CA LEU A 167 -7.66 -18.61 11.01
C LEU A 167 -8.37 -19.93 10.69
N LYS A 168 -9.28 -20.36 11.58
CA LYS A 168 -10.03 -21.61 11.44
C LYS A 168 -11.51 -21.32 11.59
N GLY A 169 -12.32 -21.92 10.73
CA GLY A 169 -13.78 -21.80 10.76
C GLY A 169 -14.38 -21.69 9.36
N ASP A 170 -15.69 -21.62 9.29
CA ASP A 170 -16.42 -21.34 8.06
C ASP A 170 -16.22 -19.88 7.66
N LEU A 171 -15.41 -19.68 6.65
CA LEU A 171 -14.94 -18.34 6.25
C LEU A 171 -15.95 -17.64 5.34
N THR A 172 -16.21 -16.38 5.63
CA THR A 172 -16.90 -15.45 4.73
C THR A 172 -16.04 -14.22 4.51
N ILE A 173 -15.68 -13.94 3.26
CA ILE A 173 -14.99 -12.69 2.90
C ILE A 173 -16.03 -11.59 2.75
N VAL A 174 -15.75 -10.44 3.33
CA VAL A 174 -16.71 -9.34 3.39
C VAL A 174 -16.12 -8.08 2.73
N SER A 175 -16.84 -7.56 1.74
CA SER A 175 -16.55 -6.23 1.22
C SER A 175 -17.16 -5.16 2.14
N PRO A 176 -16.38 -4.18 2.64
CA PRO A 176 -16.89 -3.13 3.52
C PRO A 176 -17.80 -2.12 2.80
N ASP A 177 -17.77 -2.10 1.47
CA ASP A 177 -18.63 -1.26 0.62
C ASP A 177 -18.78 -1.85 -0.80
N ALA A 178 -19.64 -1.23 -1.60
CA ALA A 178 -19.89 -1.66 -2.99
C ALA A 178 -18.68 -1.47 -3.93
N GLY A 179 -17.73 -0.60 -3.59
CA GLY A 179 -16.56 -0.29 -4.41
C GLY A 179 -15.50 -1.39 -4.39
N ARG A 180 -15.48 -2.21 -3.33
CA ARG A 180 -14.45 -3.25 -3.11
C ARG A 180 -14.94 -4.68 -3.37
N VAL A 181 -16.16 -4.86 -3.88
CA VAL A 181 -16.76 -6.19 -4.12
C VAL A 181 -15.88 -7.07 -5.00
N LYS A 182 -15.31 -6.53 -6.08
CA LYS A 182 -14.43 -7.31 -6.97
C LYS A 182 -13.16 -7.79 -6.29
N VAL A 183 -12.61 -7.00 -5.39
CA VAL A 183 -11.43 -7.38 -4.60
C VAL A 183 -11.81 -8.49 -3.62
N ALA A 184 -12.90 -8.30 -2.86
CA ALA A 184 -13.40 -9.31 -1.93
C ALA A 184 -13.75 -10.63 -2.63
N GLU A 185 -14.34 -10.58 -3.83
CA GLU A 185 -14.65 -11.76 -4.64
C GLU A 185 -13.38 -12.56 -4.98
N ARG A 186 -12.28 -11.91 -5.33
CA ARG A 186 -11.00 -12.59 -5.60
C ARG A 186 -10.47 -13.31 -4.37
N TYR A 187 -10.53 -12.67 -3.19
CA TYR A 187 -10.19 -13.34 -1.92
C TYR A 187 -11.08 -14.56 -1.69
N ALA A 188 -12.39 -14.41 -1.86
CA ALA A 188 -13.35 -15.49 -1.66
C ALA A 188 -13.07 -16.67 -2.59
N ILE A 189 -12.84 -16.43 -3.88
CA ILE A 189 -12.49 -17.47 -4.86
C ILE A 189 -11.18 -18.17 -4.47
N THR A 190 -10.13 -17.41 -4.12
CA THR A 190 -8.82 -17.98 -3.79
C THR A 190 -8.85 -18.80 -2.50
N LEU A 191 -9.66 -18.40 -1.52
CA LEU A 191 -9.80 -19.09 -0.24
C LEU A 191 -10.91 -20.15 -0.23
N GLY A 192 -11.69 -20.29 -1.31
CA GLY A 192 -12.86 -21.17 -1.34
C GLY A 192 -13.93 -20.77 -0.32
N ALA A 193 -14.08 -19.47 -0.07
CA ALA A 193 -14.95 -18.89 0.95
C ALA A 193 -16.21 -18.28 0.33
N GLU A 194 -17.25 -18.09 1.15
CA GLU A 194 -18.42 -17.31 0.79
C GLU A 194 -18.12 -15.81 0.72
N LEU A 195 -18.95 -15.07 -0.02
CA LEU A 195 -18.85 -13.61 -0.16
C LEU A 195 -20.06 -12.92 0.49
N ALA A 196 -19.79 -11.90 1.29
CA ALA A 196 -20.81 -10.99 1.78
C ALA A 196 -20.41 -9.52 1.52
N ILE A 197 -21.38 -8.63 1.55
CA ILE A 197 -21.19 -7.21 1.27
C ILE A 197 -21.90 -6.39 2.34
N VAL A 198 -21.21 -5.42 2.92
CA VAL A 198 -21.82 -4.39 3.76
C VAL A 198 -22.18 -3.21 2.87
N HIS A 199 -23.46 -2.91 2.75
CA HIS A 199 -23.98 -1.87 1.89
C HIS A 199 -24.61 -0.73 2.68
N LYS A 200 -24.29 0.52 2.33
CA LYS A 200 -24.96 1.70 2.86
C LYS A 200 -26.27 1.94 2.14
N ARG A 201 -27.39 1.74 2.81
CA ARG A 201 -28.72 2.06 2.29
C ARG A 201 -29.11 3.48 2.64
N ARG A 202 -29.30 4.32 1.64
CA ARG A 202 -29.92 5.64 1.80
C ARG A 202 -31.44 5.48 1.69
N SER A 203 -32.17 5.75 2.76
CA SER A 203 -33.63 5.83 2.68
C SER A 203 -34.03 7.11 1.93
N HIS A 204 -34.81 6.97 0.85
CA HIS A 204 -35.28 8.11 0.06
C HIS A 204 -36.44 8.88 0.71
N SER A 205 -36.85 8.60 1.93
CA SER A 205 -38.17 9.04 2.45
C SER A 205 -38.17 10.02 3.62
N ALA A 206 -37.03 10.58 4.07
CA ALA A 206 -37.07 11.57 5.16
C ALA A 206 -35.88 12.55 5.17
N PHE A 207 -36.15 13.79 5.56
CA PHE A 207 -35.20 14.92 5.70
C PHE A 207 -34.14 14.71 6.83
N ASN A 208 -34.17 13.59 7.58
CA ASN A 208 -33.18 13.18 8.56
C ASN A 208 -32.92 11.68 8.39
N THR A 209 -32.12 11.31 7.40
CA THR A 209 -31.82 9.90 7.11
C THR A 209 -30.70 9.38 7.99
N VAL A 210 -31.06 8.44 8.89
CA VAL A 210 -30.10 7.53 9.51
C VAL A 210 -29.54 6.62 8.40
N GLU A 211 -28.26 6.69 8.10
CA GLU A 211 -27.60 5.75 7.21
C GLU A 211 -27.62 4.36 7.85
N ALA A 212 -28.45 3.46 7.36
CA ALA A 212 -28.49 2.08 7.83
C ALA A 212 -27.50 1.25 7.01
N LEU A 213 -26.66 0.46 7.70
CA LEU A 213 -25.83 -0.56 7.07
C LEU A 213 -26.67 -1.83 6.89
N GLU A 214 -26.65 -2.41 5.71
CA GLU A 214 -27.28 -3.68 5.38
C GLU A 214 -26.21 -4.69 4.97
N VAL A 215 -26.28 -5.91 5.50
CA VAL A 215 -25.40 -7.02 5.14
C VAL A 215 -26.12 -7.91 4.14
N VAL A 216 -25.52 -8.14 3.00
CA VAL A 216 -25.98 -9.06 1.95
C VAL A 216 -25.03 -10.24 1.93
N GLY A 217 -25.55 -11.44 2.11
CA GLY A 217 -24.76 -12.69 2.24
C GLY A 217 -24.94 -13.33 3.62
N ASP A 218 -24.51 -14.57 3.77
CA ASP A 218 -24.59 -15.32 5.03
C ASP A 218 -23.34 -15.09 5.89
N VAL A 219 -23.58 -14.61 7.12
CA VAL A 219 -22.50 -14.27 8.08
C VAL A 219 -22.74 -14.89 9.45
N SER A 220 -23.96 -15.48 9.69
CA SER A 220 -24.33 -16.00 10.98
C SER A 220 -23.53 -17.26 11.35
N GLY A 221 -22.88 -17.23 12.52
CA GLY A 221 -22.02 -18.30 13.01
C GLY A 221 -20.70 -18.46 12.25
N ARG A 222 -20.37 -17.55 11.33
CA ARG A 222 -19.20 -17.63 10.46
C ARG A 222 -18.06 -16.70 10.91
N LEU A 223 -16.85 -17.04 10.51
CA LEU A 223 -15.69 -16.15 10.62
C LEU A 223 -15.70 -15.20 9.44
N CYS A 224 -15.92 -13.92 9.71
CA CYS A 224 -16.00 -12.87 8.71
C CYS A 224 -14.68 -12.11 8.56
N VAL A 225 -14.15 -12.00 7.35
CA VAL A 225 -12.94 -11.24 7.05
C VAL A 225 -13.29 -10.04 6.17
N LEU A 226 -13.23 -8.85 6.74
CA LEU A 226 -13.35 -7.58 6.02
C LEU A 226 -12.06 -7.30 5.26
N VAL A 227 -12.13 -7.15 3.92
CA VAL A 227 -10.97 -6.86 3.07
C VAL A 227 -11.06 -5.49 2.44
N ASP A 228 -9.99 -4.70 2.56
CA ASP A 228 -9.90 -3.35 1.95
C ASP A 228 -8.45 -3.06 1.51
N ASP A 229 -8.24 -2.08 0.63
CA ASP A 229 -6.89 -1.61 0.27
C ASP A 229 -6.25 -0.83 1.43
N MET A 230 -7.03 -0.07 2.18
CA MET A 230 -6.51 0.73 3.29
C MET A 230 -7.51 0.93 4.43
N ILE A 231 -6.98 1.03 5.63
CA ILE A 231 -7.72 1.53 6.80
C ILE A 231 -7.10 2.87 7.21
N ASP A 232 -7.85 3.96 7.04
CA ASP A 232 -7.42 5.31 7.40
C ASP A 232 -7.92 5.68 8.81
N THR A 233 -9.10 6.26 8.96
CA THR A 233 -9.68 6.62 10.27
C THR A 233 -10.45 5.50 10.95
N ALA A 234 -10.48 4.32 10.35
CA ALA A 234 -11.17 3.10 10.78
C ALA A 234 -12.71 3.18 10.88
N GLY A 235 -13.33 4.32 10.58
CA GLY A 235 -14.78 4.47 10.75
C GLY A 235 -15.61 3.45 9.96
N THR A 236 -15.27 3.21 8.69
CA THR A 236 -16.00 2.29 7.81
C THR A 236 -15.83 0.84 8.25
N VAL A 237 -14.59 0.40 8.51
CA VAL A 237 -14.31 -0.99 8.88
C VAL A 237 -14.91 -1.34 10.25
N CYS A 238 -14.83 -0.44 11.22
CA CYS A 238 -15.43 -0.64 12.56
C CYS A 238 -16.96 -0.71 12.50
N ALA A 239 -17.59 0.19 11.73
CA ALA A 239 -19.04 0.15 11.54
C ALA A 239 -19.49 -1.15 10.86
N ALA A 240 -18.74 -1.62 9.87
CA ALA A 240 -19.00 -2.89 9.20
C ALA A 240 -18.80 -4.08 10.17
N ALA A 241 -17.73 -4.07 10.98
CA ALA A 241 -17.46 -5.13 11.95
C ALA A 241 -18.58 -5.25 13.00
N ASN A 242 -19.02 -4.13 13.56
CA ASN A 242 -20.12 -4.11 14.54
C ASN A 242 -21.42 -4.64 13.90
N GLN A 243 -21.72 -4.24 12.67
CA GLN A 243 -22.90 -4.73 11.94
C GLN A 243 -22.83 -6.25 11.67
N LEU A 244 -21.64 -6.81 11.39
CA LEU A 244 -21.46 -8.25 11.23
C LEU A 244 -21.68 -8.99 12.54
N ALA A 245 -21.14 -8.48 13.66
CA ALA A 245 -21.36 -9.02 14.99
C ALA A 245 -22.84 -9.00 15.37
N ASP A 246 -23.55 -7.89 15.11
CA ASP A 246 -25.00 -7.76 15.34
C ASP A 246 -25.83 -8.77 14.50
N ARG A 247 -25.30 -9.20 13.36
CA ARG A 247 -25.88 -10.24 12.50
C ARG A 247 -25.46 -11.65 12.86
N GLY A 248 -24.74 -11.83 13.98
CA GLY A 248 -24.38 -13.13 14.53
C GLY A 248 -23.11 -13.74 13.95
N ALA A 249 -22.20 -12.95 13.36
CA ALA A 249 -20.88 -13.44 13.02
C ALA A 249 -20.18 -14.00 14.27
N ALA A 250 -19.52 -15.16 14.14
CA ALA A 250 -18.81 -15.76 15.26
C ALA A 250 -17.51 -15.03 15.61
N GLU A 251 -16.84 -14.54 14.58
CA GLU A 251 -15.60 -13.77 14.69
C GLU A 251 -15.53 -12.76 13.53
N VAL A 252 -14.98 -11.58 13.78
CA VAL A 252 -14.75 -10.56 12.74
C VAL A 252 -13.30 -10.14 12.74
N VAL A 253 -12.64 -10.27 11.58
CA VAL A 253 -11.25 -9.90 11.35
C VAL A 253 -11.20 -8.90 10.19
N ALA A 254 -10.25 -7.98 10.19
CA ALA A 254 -9.95 -7.13 9.04
C ALA A 254 -8.62 -7.54 8.41
N ALA A 255 -8.54 -7.48 7.08
CA ALA A 255 -7.29 -7.64 6.33
C ALA A 255 -7.13 -6.46 5.36
N THR A 256 -6.00 -5.75 5.46
CA THR A 256 -5.75 -4.54 4.67
C THR A 256 -4.30 -4.43 4.27
N THR A 257 -4.06 -3.88 3.08
CA THR A 257 -2.71 -3.61 2.62
C THR A 257 -2.13 -2.41 3.36
N HIS A 258 -2.84 -1.28 3.39
CA HIS A 258 -2.29 -0.03 3.90
C HIS A 258 -2.91 0.37 5.25
N GLY A 259 -2.16 0.15 6.33
CA GLY A 259 -2.52 0.60 7.66
C GLY A 259 -2.19 2.09 7.87
N VAL A 260 -2.97 2.98 7.29
CA VAL A 260 -2.77 4.43 7.45
C VAL A 260 -3.03 4.84 8.90
N PHE A 261 -4.08 4.34 9.52
CA PHE A 261 -4.45 4.50 10.94
C PHE A 261 -4.31 5.94 11.45
N SER A 262 -4.97 6.86 10.76
CA SER A 262 -4.95 8.29 11.09
C SER A 262 -5.93 8.65 12.21
N GLY A 263 -5.62 9.70 12.95
CA GLY A 263 -6.51 10.27 13.96
C GLY A 263 -6.95 9.23 14.99
N PRO A 264 -8.27 9.02 15.21
CA PRO A 264 -8.80 8.13 16.25
C PRO A 264 -8.82 6.64 15.83
N ALA A 265 -8.07 6.22 14.81
CA ALA A 265 -8.20 4.87 14.24
C ALA A 265 -7.91 3.77 15.26
N LEU A 266 -6.82 3.89 16.04
CA LEU A 266 -6.46 2.85 17.03
C LEU A 266 -7.54 2.69 18.12
N GLU A 267 -8.05 3.79 18.65
CA GLU A 267 -9.14 3.80 19.64
C GLU A 267 -10.40 3.14 19.06
N ARG A 268 -10.81 3.54 17.85
CA ARG A 268 -11.98 2.95 17.19
C ARG A 268 -11.85 1.45 16.93
N LEU A 269 -10.66 1.01 16.51
CA LEU A 269 -10.40 -0.41 16.27
C LEU A 269 -10.46 -1.21 17.55
N ALA A 270 -9.91 -0.69 18.66
CA ALA A 270 -9.96 -1.33 19.97
C ALA A 270 -11.40 -1.42 20.53
N ASP A 271 -12.24 -0.42 20.27
CA ASP A 271 -13.62 -0.34 20.74
C ASP A 271 -14.62 -1.08 19.80
N SER A 272 -14.15 -1.66 18.69
CA SER A 272 -15.01 -2.33 17.72
C SER A 272 -15.15 -3.83 17.98
N ALA A 273 -16.02 -4.48 17.20
CA ALA A 273 -16.17 -5.94 17.22
C ALA A 273 -15.01 -6.70 16.50
N LEU A 274 -13.97 -6.01 16.08
CA LEU A 274 -12.80 -6.65 15.46
C LEU A 274 -11.94 -7.37 16.49
N GLN A 275 -11.71 -8.66 16.30
CA GLN A 275 -10.79 -9.44 17.11
C GLN A 275 -9.35 -9.38 16.60
N LYS A 276 -9.13 -9.11 15.29
CA LYS A 276 -7.81 -9.04 14.69
C LYS A 276 -7.81 -8.11 13.49
N VAL A 277 -6.70 -7.42 13.30
CA VAL A 277 -6.40 -6.64 12.09
C VAL A 277 -5.11 -7.19 11.49
N ILE A 278 -5.20 -7.83 10.33
CA ILE A 278 -4.06 -8.30 9.55
C ILE A 278 -3.70 -7.18 8.57
N VAL A 279 -2.48 -6.69 8.66
CA VAL A 279 -2.04 -5.53 7.89
C VAL A 279 -0.61 -5.75 7.39
N THR A 280 -0.29 -5.18 6.23
CA THR A 280 1.09 -5.24 5.74
C THR A 280 1.97 -4.16 6.36
N ASP A 281 3.28 -4.32 6.19
CA ASP A 281 4.29 -3.34 6.58
C ASP A 281 4.56 -2.27 5.51
N THR A 282 3.65 -2.09 4.54
CA THR A 282 3.73 -0.96 3.58
C THR A 282 3.79 0.39 4.27
N LEU A 283 3.17 0.50 5.45
CA LEU A 283 3.34 1.61 6.39
C LEU A 283 3.76 1.04 7.76
N PRO A 284 4.65 1.71 8.49
CA PRO A 284 4.95 1.30 9.86
C PRO A 284 3.71 1.45 10.75
N LEU A 285 3.50 0.54 11.70
CA LEU A 285 2.43 0.70 12.68
C LEU A 285 2.65 1.97 13.52
N PRO A 286 1.56 2.66 13.91
CA PRO A 286 1.66 3.79 14.84
C PRO A 286 2.14 3.33 16.22
N ALA A 287 2.83 4.21 16.92
CA ALA A 287 3.13 4.00 18.33
C ALA A 287 1.82 3.79 19.13
N GLY A 288 1.82 2.79 20.00
CA GLY A 288 0.63 2.43 20.79
C GLY A 288 -0.34 1.46 20.10
N ALA A 289 -0.01 0.94 18.93
CA ALA A 289 -0.78 -0.17 18.34
C ALA A 289 -0.67 -1.41 19.25
N ASP A 290 -1.85 -1.98 19.58
CA ASP A 290 -1.93 -3.17 20.42
C ASP A 290 -1.43 -4.42 19.67
N PRO A 291 -0.35 -5.09 20.10
CA PRO A 291 0.18 -6.27 19.44
C PRO A 291 -0.80 -7.46 19.44
N ASP A 292 -1.75 -7.49 20.36
CA ASP A 292 -2.77 -8.54 20.40
C ASP A 292 -3.85 -8.31 19.33
N LEU A 293 -4.12 -7.07 18.96
CA LEU A 293 -5.07 -6.73 17.89
C LEU A 293 -4.43 -6.80 16.51
N PHE A 294 -3.16 -6.40 16.37
CA PHE A 294 -2.52 -6.28 15.06
C PHE A 294 -1.60 -7.47 14.76
N LYS A 295 -1.77 -8.05 13.56
CA LYS A 295 -0.82 -8.98 12.94
C LYS A 295 -0.23 -8.32 11.70
N VAL A 296 1.07 -8.03 11.75
CA VAL A 296 1.79 -7.47 10.59
C VAL A 296 2.34 -8.59 9.72
N VAL A 297 2.15 -8.50 8.40
CA VAL A 297 2.74 -9.39 7.40
C VAL A 297 3.61 -8.56 6.45
N SER A 298 4.81 -9.06 6.14
CA SER A 298 5.77 -8.27 5.37
C SER A 298 5.55 -8.42 3.86
N VAL A 299 5.60 -7.29 3.16
CA VAL A 299 5.63 -7.23 1.69
C VAL A 299 7.07 -7.16 1.14
N ALA A 300 8.09 -7.25 1.99
CA ALA A 300 9.47 -7.18 1.56
C ALA A 300 9.84 -8.25 0.51
N PRO A 301 9.46 -9.54 0.65
CA PRO A 301 9.70 -10.54 -0.37
C PRO A 301 9.07 -10.20 -1.72
N LEU A 302 7.82 -9.71 -1.72
CA LEU A 302 7.09 -9.32 -2.92
C LEU A 302 7.78 -8.15 -3.65
N ILE A 303 8.18 -7.12 -2.90
CA ILE A 303 8.88 -5.96 -3.48
C ILE A 303 10.26 -6.37 -4.00
N ALA A 304 10.99 -7.19 -3.26
CA ALA A 304 12.31 -7.68 -3.67
C ALA A 304 12.24 -8.49 -4.98
N GLU A 305 11.23 -9.35 -5.12
CA GLU A 305 11.00 -10.11 -6.35
C GLU A 305 10.68 -9.19 -7.53
N ALA A 306 9.84 -8.17 -7.34
CA ALA A 306 9.55 -7.18 -8.36
C ALA A 306 10.79 -6.36 -8.76
N ILE A 307 11.61 -5.93 -7.79
CA ILE A 307 12.87 -5.23 -8.05
C ILE A 307 13.84 -6.13 -8.84
N ARG A 308 13.95 -7.40 -8.48
CA ARG A 308 14.79 -8.39 -9.19
C ARG A 308 14.32 -8.56 -10.63
N ALA A 309 13.01 -8.76 -10.85
CA ALA A 309 12.44 -8.90 -12.18
C ALA A 309 12.71 -7.65 -13.06
N VAL A 310 12.51 -6.44 -12.52
CA VAL A 310 12.82 -5.17 -13.20
C VAL A 310 14.32 -5.05 -13.52
N PHE A 311 15.18 -5.42 -12.58
CA PHE A 311 16.62 -5.34 -12.75
C PHE A 311 17.13 -6.33 -13.81
N GLU A 312 16.58 -7.54 -13.85
CA GLU A 312 16.94 -8.61 -14.78
C GLU A 312 16.26 -8.45 -16.15
N ASP A 313 15.42 -7.42 -16.35
CA ASP A 313 14.57 -7.21 -17.52
C ASP A 313 13.57 -8.36 -17.75
N ALA A 314 13.18 -9.05 -16.66
CA ALA A 314 12.16 -10.10 -16.63
C ALA A 314 10.75 -9.53 -16.44
N SER A 315 9.75 -10.38 -16.57
CA SER A 315 8.34 -9.98 -16.42
C SER A 315 7.91 -9.96 -14.96
N VAL A 316 7.46 -8.80 -14.48
CA VAL A 316 6.88 -8.64 -13.13
C VAL A 316 5.54 -9.38 -13.00
N SER A 317 4.78 -9.55 -14.09
CA SER A 317 3.49 -10.28 -14.06
C SER A 317 3.65 -11.77 -13.76
N GLU A 318 4.84 -12.35 -13.99
CA GLU A 318 5.11 -13.76 -13.65
C GLU A 318 5.02 -14.02 -12.14
N ILE A 319 5.27 -13.02 -11.31
CA ILE A 319 5.07 -13.09 -9.83
C ILE A 319 3.63 -13.48 -9.49
N PHE A 320 2.68 -13.14 -10.34
CA PHE A 320 1.25 -13.42 -10.18
C PHE A 320 0.75 -14.45 -11.20
N GLY A 321 1.62 -15.35 -11.71
CA GLY A 321 1.27 -16.39 -12.70
C GLY A 321 0.79 -15.80 -14.03
N GLY A 322 1.26 -14.61 -14.41
CA GLY A 322 0.88 -13.94 -15.64
C GLY A 322 -0.48 -13.22 -15.58
N ASN A 323 -1.18 -13.27 -14.46
CA ASN A 323 -2.47 -12.64 -14.28
C ASN A 323 -2.32 -11.19 -13.77
N ASN A 324 -3.16 -10.30 -14.27
CA ASN A 324 -3.34 -9.00 -13.65
C ASN A 324 -4.36 -9.16 -12.52
N LEU A 325 -3.88 -9.22 -11.27
CA LEU A 325 -4.71 -9.38 -10.07
C LEU A 325 -5.29 -8.05 -9.54
N VAL A 326 -5.16 -6.96 -10.30
CA VAL A 326 -5.55 -5.60 -9.87
C VAL A 326 -6.75 -5.08 -10.65
#